data_071c6af0aee6629d6ea8f55d0b22c79b
#
_entry.id   071c6af0aee6629d6ea8f55d0b22c79b
#
_cell.length_a   1.000
_cell.length_b   1.000
_cell.length_c   1.000
_cell.angle_alpha   90.00
_cell.angle_beta   90.00
_cell.angle_gamma   90.00
#
_symmetry.space_group_name_H-M   'P 1'
#
loop_
_entity.id
_entity.type
_entity.pdbx_description
1 polymer ?
#
loop_
_entity_poly.entity_id
_entity_poly.type
_entity_poly.pdbx_seq_one_letter_code
_entity_poly.pdbx_strand_id
1 'polypeptide(L)'
;MSSTRTDGSAGPEVVADFLRDVRLGVEDGLDPVGAAERAATALPDPVREVVEAIARRLGGEYPEDEWGFDEEFAEAVYPVFEFLYDVWWRVEIGGIQHVPAHGRALLVSNHAGSLFPFDASMIGMAIMKRHPLPRWTRFLVLDWAFALPFISSFMRRVGGVPASPHNATRLLEQDELVAVFPEGIKGSGKPFGERYRLQRFGRGGFVEVALR
;
A
#
# COMPACT_ATOMS: atom_id res chain seq x y z
N MET A 1 25.29 33.89 -13.33
CA MET A 1 25.38 32.43 -13.22
C MET A 1 23.94 31.92 -13.26
N SER A 2 23.52 31.47 -14.45
CA SER A 2 22.16 30.99 -14.73
C SER A 2 22.05 29.52 -14.33
N SER A 3 21.22 29.22 -13.34
CA SER A 3 20.86 27.87 -12.94
C SER A 3 19.75 27.36 -13.86
N THR A 4 20.10 26.58 -14.86
CA THR A 4 19.14 25.80 -15.63
C THR A 4 18.64 24.65 -14.78
N ARG A 5 17.42 24.80 -14.23
CA ARG A 5 16.63 23.67 -13.75
C ARG A 5 16.26 22.84 -14.98
N THR A 6 16.82 21.66 -15.09
CA THR A 6 16.31 20.62 -16.00
C THR A 6 14.98 20.13 -15.44
N ASP A 7 13.91 20.61 -16.05
CA ASP A 7 12.56 20.10 -15.85
C ASP A 7 12.51 18.66 -16.36
N GLY A 8 12.27 17.70 -15.47
CA GLY A 8 12.26 16.26 -15.77
C GLY A 8 10.99 15.77 -16.48
N SER A 9 10.23 16.66 -17.14
CA SER A 9 9.10 16.26 -17.96
C SER A 9 9.59 15.70 -19.30
N ALA A 10 9.27 14.43 -19.57
CA ALA A 10 9.46 13.87 -20.90
C ALA A 10 8.68 14.69 -21.93
N GLY A 11 9.40 15.37 -22.84
CA GLY A 11 8.76 16.16 -23.88
C GLY A 11 7.93 15.28 -24.83
N PRO A 12 6.98 15.86 -25.60
CA PRO A 12 6.15 15.13 -26.56
C PRO A 12 6.96 14.27 -27.55
N GLU A 13 8.18 14.66 -27.86
CA GLU A 13 9.10 13.95 -28.76
C GLU A 13 9.56 12.61 -28.15
N VAL A 14 9.87 12.59 -26.85
CA VAL A 14 10.29 11.36 -26.14
C VAL A 14 9.16 10.33 -26.14
N VAL A 15 7.93 10.77 -25.94
CA VAL A 15 6.74 9.89 -25.98
C VAL A 15 6.50 9.35 -27.40
N ALA A 16 6.65 10.20 -28.43
CA ALA A 16 6.47 9.80 -29.82
C ALA A 16 7.54 8.77 -30.26
N ASP A 17 8.78 8.99 -29.87
CA ASP A 17 9.89 8.06 -30.14
C ASP A 17 9.66 6.72 -29.43
N PHE A 18 9.28 6.75 -28.16
CA PHE A 18 8.93 5.54 -27.41
C PHE A 18 7.82 4.73 -28.09
N LEU A 19 6.71 5.37 -28.47
CA LEU A 19 5.60 4.68 -29.14
C LEU A 19 5.99 4.10 -30.50
N ARG A 20 6.85 4.81 -31.24
CA ARG A 20 7.42 4.29 -32.50
C ARG A 20 8.25 3.04 -32.25
N ASP A 21 9.13 3.05 -31.24
CA ASP A 21 10.02 1.94 -30.94
C ASP A 21 9.25 0.72 -30.41
N VAL A 22 8.21 0.93 -29.62
CA VAL A 22 7.25 -0.15 -29.23
C VAL A 22 6.62 -0.78 -30.47
N ARG A 23 6.13 0.05 -31.40
CA ARG A 23 5.51 -0.46 -32.63
C ARG A 23 6.50 -1.29 -33.46
N LEU A 24 7.73 -0.80 -33.63
CA LEU A 24 8.79 -1.53 -34.35
C LEU A 24 9.10 -2.86 -33.65
N GLY A 25 9.13 -2.88 -32.31
CA GLY A 25 9.33 -4.11 -31.56
C GLY A 25 8.26 -5.16 -31.80
N VAL A 26 7.00 -4.75 -31.88
CA VAL A 26 5.88 -5.65 -32.21
C VAL A 26 5.96 -6.12 -33.66
N GLU A 27 6.32 -5.24 -34.61
CA GLU A 27 6.56 -5.61 -36.03
C GLU A 27 7.70 -6.61 -36.16
N ASP A 28 8.73 -6.55 -35.29
CA ASP A 28 9.86 -7.51 -35.23
C ASP A 28 9.49 -8.84 -34.52
N GLY A 29 8.22 -9.00 -34.05
CA GLY A 29 7.74 -10.24 -33.48
C GLY A 29 7.83 -10.34 -31.96
N LEU A 30 8.15 -9.26 -31.26
CA LEU A 30 8.03 -9.21 -29.80
C LEU A 30 6.55 -9.11 -29.40
N ASP A 31 6.17 -9.70 -28.27
CA ASP A 31 4.90 -9.37 -27.65
C ASP A 31 4.87 -7.89 -27.21
N PRO A 32 3.70 -7.30 -27.00
CA PRO A 32 3.59 -5.86 -26.68
C PRO A 32 4.34 -5.44 -25.42
N VAL A 33 4.45 -6.33 -24.43
CA VAL A 33 5.16 -6.06 -23.15
C VAL A 33 6.66 -6.03 -23.40
N GLY A 34 7.23 -7.05 -24.01
CA GLY A 34 8.66 -7.11 -24.38
C GLY A 34 9.08 -5.98 -25.33
N ALA A 35 8.18 -5.55 -26.23
CA ALA A 35 8.42 -4.40 -27.08
C ALA A 35 8.49 -3.09 -26.27
N ALA A 36 7.61 -2.91 -25.28
CA ALA A 36 7.62 -1.76 -24.39
C ALA A 36 8.85 -1.73 -23.47
N GLU A 37 9.28 -2.88 -22.93
CA GLU A 37 10.49 -3.00 -22.12
C GLU A 37 11.74 -2.65 -22.94
N ARG A 38 11.85 -3.16 -24.17
CA ARG A 38 12.95 -2.81 -25.07
C ARG A 38 12.99 -1.31 -25.37
N ALA A 39 11.85 -0.71 -25.70
CA ALA A 39 11.75 0.72 -25.99
C ALA A 39 12.05 1.59 -24.74
N ALA A 40 11.72 1.12 -23.55
CA ALA A 40 11.96 1.84 -22.30
C ALA A 40 13.44 2.11 -22.03
N THR A 41 14.35 1.29 -22.54
CA THR A 41 15.79 1.47 -22.33
C THR A 41 16.33 2.80 -22.85
N ALA A 42 15.64 3.45 -23.79
CA ALA A 42 16.00 4.75 -24.35
C ALA A 42 15.41 5.93 -23.56
N LEU A 43 14.56 5.66 -22.57
CA LEU A 43 13.90 6.70 -21.76
C LEU A 43 14.80 7.21 -20.62
N PRO A 44 14.59 8.47 -20.16
CA PRO A 44 15.20 8.95 -18.93
C PRO A 44 14.79 8.08 -17.73
N ASP A 45 15.71 7.89 -16.77
CA ASP A 45 15.54 6.96 -15.64
C ASP A 45 14.18 7.03 -14.94
N PRO A 46 13.64 8.20 -14.54
CA PRO A 46 12.34 8.25 -13.86
C PRO A 46 11.16 7.77 -14.72
N VAL A 47 11.22 8.00 -16.03
CA VAL A 47 10.18 7.59 -16.99
C VAL A 47 10.33 6.10 -17.32
N ARG A 48 11.57 5.63 -17.48
CA ARG A 48 11.88 4.23 -17.72
C ARG A 48 11.35 3.34 -16.60
N GLU A 49 11.62 3.68 -15.33
CA GLU A 49 11.16 2.92 -14.18
C GLU A 49 9.62 2.76 -14.17
N VAL A 50 8.90 3.83 -14.47
CA VAL A 50 7.43 3.79 -14.58
C VAL A 50 6.95 2.88 -15.72
N VAL A 51 7.58 2.98 -16.89
CA VAL A 51 7.22 2.16 -18.06
C VAL A 51 7.51 0.69 -17.80
N GLU A 52 8.67 0.36 -17.24
CA GLU A 52 9.05 -1.01 -16.88
C GLU A 52 8.10 -1.59 -15.81
N ALA A 53 7.71 -0.80 -14.80
CA ALA A 53 6.73 -1.21 -13.81
C ALA A 53 5.36 -1.52 -14.43
N ILE A 54 4.93 -0.70 -15.39
CA ILE A 54 3.67 -0.93 -16.13
C ILE A 54 3.81 -2.18 -17.02
N ALA A 55 4.92 -2.34 -17.72
CA ALA A 55 5.18 -3.47 -18.62
C ALA A 55 5.16 -4.80 -17.84
N ARG A 56 5.89 -4.90 -16.73
CA ARG A 56 5.86 -6.07 -15.84
C ARG A 56 4.44 -6.41 -15.38
N ARG A 57 3.66 -5.40 -15.00
CA ARG A 57 2.25 -5.61 -14.59
C ARG A 57 1.35 -6.11 -15.72
N LEU A 58 1.56 -5.63 -16.94
CA LEU A 58 0.83 -6.11 -18.12
C LEU A 58 1.28 -7.53 -18.52
N GLY A 59 2.53 -7.88 -18.28
CA GLY A 59 3.08 -9.23 -18.46
C GLY A 59 2.62 -10.25 -17.42
N GLY A 60 1.91 -9.81 -16.37
CA GLY A 60 1.48 -10.69 -15.28
C GLY A 60 2.57 -10.99 -14.25
N GLU A 61 3.73 -10.35 -14.36
CA GLU A 61 4.79 -10.39 -13.36
C GLU A 61 4.49 -9.35 -12.27
N TYR A 62 3.95 -9.81 -11.16
CA TYR A 62 3.73 -8.97 -9.99
C TYR A 62 4.77 -9.35 -8.93
N PRO A 63 5.61 -8.41 -8.45
CA PRO A 63 6.49 -8.64 -7.32
C PRO A 63 5.68 -8.66 -6.01
N GLU A 64 4.70 -9.57 -5.96
CA GLU A 64 3.85 -9.75 -4.79
C GLU A 64 4.48 -10.79 -3.86
N ASP A 65 4.38 -10.53 -2.56
CA ASP A 65 4.69 -11.55 -1.58
C ASP A 65 3.57 -12.62 -1.50
N GLU A 66 3.73 -13.62 -0.63
CA GLU A 66 2.74 -14.70 -0.46
C GLU A 66 1.34 -14.21 -0.02
N TRP A 67 1.24 -12.95 0.46
CA TRP A 67 -0.01 -12.30 0.88
C TRP A 67 -0.61 -11.42 -0.22
N GLY A 68 0.11 -11.21 -1.32
CA GLY A 68 -0.26 -10.32 -2.42
C GLY A 68 0.10 -8.85 -2.17
N PHE A 69 1.03 -8.57 -1.25
CA PHE A 69 1.56 -7.23 -1.06
C PHE A 69 2.56 -6.90 -2.17
N ASP A 70 2.36 -5.76 -2.79
CA ASP A 70 3.16 -5.22 -3.88
C ASP A 70 3.74 -3.87 -3.41
N GLU A 71 5.01 -3.89 -3.01
CA GLU A 71 5.69 -2.70 -2.46
C GLU A 71 5.73 -1.57 -3.48
N GLU A 72 6.01 -1.87 -4.74
CA GLU A 72 6.06 -0.88 -5.82
C GLU A 72 4.69 -0.22 -6.05
N PHE A 73 3.61 -1.01 -5.96
CA PHE A 73 2.26 -0.47 -6.02
C PHE A 73 1.94 0.39 -4.79
N ALA A 74 2.32 -0.07 -3.61
CA ALA A 74 2.12 0.67 -2.36
C ALA A 74 2.85 2.03 -2.40
N GLU A 75 4.08 2.06 -2.91
CA GLU A 75 4.84 3.29 -3.15
C GLU A 75 4.18 4.19 -4.20
N ALA A 76 3.64 3.63 -5.28
CA ALA A 76 2.96 4.41 -6.32
C ALA A 76 1.69 5.11 -5.81
N VAL A 77 0.98 4.52 -4.85
CA VAL A 77 -0.21 5.15 -4.25
C VAL A 77 0.11 6.02 -3.03
N TYR A 78 1.33 5.93 -2.51
CA TYR A 78 1.79 6.66 -1.33
C TYR A 78 1.50 8.17 -1.39
N PRO A 79 1.76 8.91 -2.50
CA PRO A 79 1.52 10.36 -2.56
C PRO A 79 0.08 10.77 -2.32
N VAL A 80 -0.89 9.92 -2.68
CA VAL A 80 -2.31 10.16 -2.42
C VAL A 80 -2.59 10.10 -0.91
N PHE A 81 -2.08 9.07 -0.24
CA PHE A 81 -2.24 8.93 1.20
C PHE A 81 -1.44 9.98 1.97
N GLU A 82 -0.29 10.39 1.46
CA GLU A 82 0.49 11.48 2.02
C GLU A 82 -0.27 12.81 1.99
N PHE A 83 -0.92 13.14 0.87
CA PHE A 83 -1.80 14.30 0.78
C PHE A 83 -2.94 14.22 1.81
N LEU A 84 -3.58 13.06 1.95
CA LEU A 84 -4.63 12.85 2.94
C LEU A 84 -4.10 13.02 4.37
N TYR A 85 -2.90 12.54 4.64
CA TYR A 85 -2.26 12.62 5.95
C TYR A 85 -1.89 14.06 6.34
N ASP A 86 -1.18 14.78 5.45
CA ASP A 86 -0.61 16.08 5.76
C ASP A 86 -1.60 17.24 5.56
N VAL A 87 -2.42 17.18 4.49
CA VAL A 87 -3.21 18.31 4.02
C VAL A 87 -4.67 18.17 4.41
N TRP A 88 -5.27 17.03 4.12
CA TRP A 88 -6.71 16.85 4.32
C TRP A 88 -7.07 16.66 5.79
N TRP A 89 -6.50 15.66 6.45
CA TRP A 89 -6.77 15.39 7.86
C TRP A 89 -5.77 16.03 8.82
N ARG A 90 -4.59 16.43 8.33
CA ARG A 90 -3.54 17.04 9.15
C ARG A 90 -3.26 16.21 10.40
N VAL A 91 -2.91 14.94 10.17
CA VAL A 91 -2.76 13.94 11.24
C VAL A 91 -1.62 14.30 12.17
N GLU A 92 -1.94 14.43 13.44
CA GLU A 92 -0.95 14.58 14.52
C GLU A 92 -0.68 13.22 15.15
N ILE A 93 0.59 12.94 15.41
CA ILE A 93 1.00 11.67 16.02
C ILE A 93 1.87 11.91 17.24
N GLY A 94 1.66 11.06 18.26
CA GLY A 94 2.54 10.95 19.43
C GLY A 94 2.89 9.49 19.68
N GLY A 95 4.08 9.25 20.27
CA GLY A 95 4.45 7.91 20.70
C GLY A 95 4.99 6.99 19.61
N ILE A 96 5.34 7.50 18.43
CA ILE A 96 5.85 6.68 17.31
C ILE A 96 7.10 5.88 17.69
N GLN A 97 7.89 6.37 18.64
CA GLN A 97 9.09 5.70 19.18
C GLN A 97 8.78 4.39 19.91
N HIS A 98 7.52 4.12 20.24
CA HIS A 98 7.10 2.87 20.87
C HIS A 98 6.79 1.76 19.85
N VAL A 99 6.70 2.10 18.57
CA VAL A 99 6.60 1.10 17.51
C VAL A 99 7.98 0.48 17.31
N PRO A 100 8.15 -0.84 17.42
CA PRO A 100 9.46 -1.46 17.23
C PRO A 100 9.90 -1.35 15.78
N ALA A 101 11.19 -1.01 15.59
CA ALA A 101 11.80 -0.89 14.26
C ALA A 101 11.91 -2.24 13.52
N HIS A 102 12.05 -3.32 14.26
CA HIS A 102 12.27 -4.67 13.74
C HIS A 102 11.49 -5.70 14.57
N GLY A 103 11.34 -6.88 14.00
CA GLY A 103 10.66 -7.99 14.64
C GLY A 103 9.14 -7.84 14.67
N ARG A 104 8.49 -8.87 15.18
CA ARG A 104 7.03 -8.94 15.24
C ARG A 104 6.44 -7.91 16.19
N ALA A 105 5.34 -7.30 15.78
CA ALA A 105 4.56 -6.44 16.66
C ALA A 105 3.09 -6.42 16.24
N LEU A 106 2.19 -6.36 17.22
CA LEU A 106 0.76 -6.25 17.00
C LEU A 106 0.28 -4.87 17.47
N LEU A 107 -0.13 -4.04 16.53
CA LEU A 107 -0.80 -2.77 16.78
C LEU A 107 -2.30 -3.02 16.97
N VAL A 108 -2.83 -2.63 18.11
CA VAL A 108 -4.26 -2.77 18.42
C VAL A 108 -4.88 -1.39 18.51
N SER A 109 -5.85 -1.11 17.65
CA SER A 109 -6.50 0.19 17.58
C SER A 109 -8.02 0.09 17.64
N ASN A 110 -8.67 1.17 18.07
CA ASN A 110 -10.09 1.36 17.80
C ASN A 110 -10.35 1.55 16.31
N HIS A 111 -11.55 1.24 15.83
CA HIS A 111 -11.93 1.41 14.44
C HIS A 111 -12.82 2.64 14.27
N ALA A 112 -12.30 3.66 13.61
CA ALA A 112 -12.98 4.92 13.34
C ALA A 112 -13.24 5.16 11.84
N GLY A 113 -12.65 4.32 10.99
CA GLY A 113 -12.88 4.34 9.55
C GLY A 113 -14.29 3.85 9.22
N SER A 114 -14.83 4.34 8.11
CA SER A 114 -16.09 3.85 7.54
C SER A 114 -15.80 2.65 6.61
N LEU A 115 -16.55 2.53 5.52
CA LEU A 115 -16.32 1.52 4.47
C LEU A 115 -14.89 1.56 3.93
N PHE A 116 -14.29 2.73 3.84
CA PHE A 116 -12.88 2.90 3.51
C PHE A 116 -12.04 3.03 4.79
N PRO A 117 -11.00 2.21 5.00
CA PRO A 117 -10.23 2.15 6.25
C PRO A 117 -9.21 3.29 6.35
N PHE A 118 -9.68 4.53 6.39
CA PHE A 118 -8.80 5.70 6.48
C PHE A 118 -7.94 5.71 7.74
N ASP A 119 -8.48 5.24 8.86
CA ASP A 119 -7.75 5.09 10.11
C ASP A 119 -6.54 4.15 9.97
N ALA A 120 -6.73 3.00 9.34
CA ALA A 120 -5.65 2.06 9.02
C ALA A 120 -4.60 2.72 8.11
N SER A 121 -5.05 3.38 7.04
CA SER A 121 -4.16 4.08 6.10
C SER A 121 -3.34 5.16 6.82
N MET A 122 -3.94 5.94 7.71
CA MET A 122 -3.23 6.99 8.45
C MET A 122 -2.24 6.43 9.48
N ILE A 123 -2.53 5.27 10.10
CA ILE A 123 -1.57 4.57 10.96
C ILE A 123 -0.36 4.12 10.12
N GLY A 124 -0.58 3.47 8.98
CA GLY A 124 0.50 3.07 8.08
C GLY A 124 1.35 4.26 7.62
N MET A 125 0.70 5.35 7.19
CA MET A 125 1.37 6.59 6.78
C MET A 125 2.19 7.20 7.91
N ALA A 126 1.67 7.20 9.13
CA ALA A 126 2.41 7.71 10.30
C ALA A 126 3.71 6.93 10.52
N ILE A 127 3.68 5.61 10.38
CA ILE A 127 4.86 4.75 10.53
C ILE A 127 5.84 5.01 9.40
N MET A 128 5.38 5.06 8.16
CA MET A 128 6.24 5.31 7.00
C MET A 128 6.89 6.69 7.03
N LYS A 129 6.17 7.73 7.51
CA LYS A 129 6.67 9.11 7.50
C LYS A 129 7.46 9.53 8.73
N ARG A 130 7.11 9.02 9.89
CA ARG A 130 7.56 9.57 11.17
C ARG A 130 8.43 8.63 11.98
N HIS A 131 8.41 7.32 11.65
CA HIS A 131 9.30 6.38 12.33
C HIS A 131 10.73 6.53 11.79
N PRO A 132 11.77 6.54 12.66
CA PRO A 132 13.18 6.65 12.23
C PRO A 132 13.64 5.54 11.29
N LEU A 133 13.03 4.35 11.43
CA LEU A 133 13.22 3.18 10.57
C LEU A 133 11.83 2.75 10.08
N PRO A 134 11.34 3.33 8.96
CA PRO A 134 10.01 3.04 8.45
C PRO A 134 9.89 1.58 8.04
N ARG A 135 8.69 1.02 8.20
CA ARG A 135 8.35 -0.34 7.79
C ARG A 135 6.90 -0.44 7.40
N TRP A 136 6.61 -1.30 6.44
CA TRP A 136 5.24 -1.55 6.02
C TRP A 136 4.43 -2.20 7.13
N THR A 137 3.14 -1.89 7.14
CA THR A 137 2.19 -2.44 8.13
C THR A 137 1.21 -3.36 7.42
N ARG A 138 1.00 -4.56 7.97
CA ARG A 138 -0.01 -5.51 7.51
C ARG A 138 -1.31 -5.27 8.24
N PHE A 139 -2.39 -5.07 7.53
CA PHE A 139 -3.69 -4.77 8.10
C PHE A 139 -4.62 -5.99 8.03
N LEU A 140 -5.16 -6.40 9.16
CA LEU A 140 -6.17 -7.46 9.20
C LEU A 140 -7.53 -6.89 8.80
N VAL A 141 -8.01 -7.28 7.62
CA VAL A 141 -9.21 -6.76 6.97
C VAL A 141 -10.30 -7.85 6.94
N LEU A 142 -11.55 -7.45 7.11
CA LEU A 142 -12.69 -8.36 7.06
C LEU A 142 -12.83 -9.04 5.69
N ASP A 143 -13.17 -10.33 5.70
CA ASP A 143 -13.21 -11.18 4.51
C ASP A 143 -14.11 -10.65 3.39
N TRP A 144 -15.23 -9.99 3.72
CA TRP A 144 -16.13 -9.47 2.71
C TRP A 144 -15.48 -8.41 1.80
N ALA A 145 -14.49 -7.66 2.28
CA ALA A 145 -13.75 -6.69 1.46
C ALA A 145 -12.99 -7.38 0.32
N PHE A 146 -12.54 -8.61 0.54
CA PHE A 146 -11.87 -9.41 -0.48
C PHE A 146 -12.83 -10.10 -1.47
N ALA A 147 -14.13 -10.06 -1.22
CA ALA A 147 -15.14 -10.53 -2.17
C ALA A 147 -15.51 -9.46 -3.22
N LEU A 148 -15.10 -8.20 -3.01
CA LEU A 148 -15.42 -7.10 -3.91
C LEU A 148 -14.36 -7.00 -5.03
N PRO A 149 -14.76 -6.99 -6.31
CA PRO A 149 -13.84 -6.81 -7.43
C PRO A 149 -13.09 -5.46 -7.29
N PHE A 150 -11.87 -5.40 -7.76
CA PHE A 150 -10.93 -4.27 -7.66
C PHE A 150 -10.48 -3.93 -6.23
N ILE A 151 -11.39 -3.92 -5.25
CA ILE A 151 -11.07 -3.64 -3.83
C ILE A 151 -10.19 -4.76 -3.28
N SER A 152 -10.48 -6.01 -3.60
CA SER A 152 -9.67 -7.16 -3.19
C SER A 152 -8.22 -7.02 -3.62
N SER A 153 -7.98 -6.75 -4.91
CA SER A 153 -6.64 -6.56 -5.45
C SER A 153 -5.93 -5.36 -4.82
N PHE A 154 -6.61 -4.22 -4.72
CA PHE A 154 -6.08 -3.02 -4.09
C PHE A 154 -5.67 -3.29 -2.63
N MET A 155 -6.57 -3.88 -1.84
CA MET A 155 -6.32 -4.15 -0.41
C MET A 155 -5.11 -5.06 -0.20
N ARG A 156 -4.97 -6.14 -0.98
CA ARG A 156 -3.81 -7.04 -0.89
C ARG A 156 -2.52 -6.29 -1.19
N ARG A 157 -2.49 -5.56 -2.29
CA ARG A 157 -1.30 -4.84 -2.76
C ARG A 157 -0.81 -3.75 -1.80
N VAL A 158 -1.70 -3.21 -0.97
CA VAL A 158 -1.32 -2.23 0.06
C VAL A 158 -1.15 -2.84 1.45
N GLY A 159 -1.03 -4.18 1.56
CA GLY A 159 -0.74 -4.88 2.80
C GLY A 159 -1.95 -5.37 3.59
N GLY A 160 -3.15 -5.36 2.99
CA GLY A 160 -4.34 -5.94 3.60
C GLY A 160 -4.33 -7.48 3.54
N VAL A 161 -4.59 -8.13 4.66
CA VAL A 161 -4.66 -9.59 4.80
C VAL A 161 -6.01 -9.99 5.42
N PRO A 162 -6.66 -11.08 4.95
CA PRO A 162 -7.91 -11.55 5.56
C PRO A 162 -7.78 -11.78 7.06
N ALA A 163 -8.70 -11.19 7.84
CA ALA A 163 -8.65 -11.20 9.29
C ALA A 163 -8.97 -12.58 9.85
N SER A 164 -7.95 -13.32 10.27
CA SER A 164 -8.09 -14.57 11.04
C SER A 164 -6.96 -14.68 12.06
N PRO A 165 -7.17 -15.42 13.18
CA PRO A 165 -6.10 -15.69 14.13
C PRO A 165 -4.91 -16.42 13.48
N HIS A 166 -5.19 -17.30 12.53
CA HIS A 166 -4.15 -18.02 11.78
C HIS A 166 -3.27 -17.09 10.97
N ASN A 167 -3.86 -16.20 10.17
CA ASN A 167 -3.11 -15.26 9.36
C ASN A 167 -2.33 -14.26 10.23
N ALA A 168 -2.93 -13.78 11.33
CA ALA A 168 -2.26 -12.92 12.28
C ALA A 168 -1.02 -13.59 12.90
N THR A 169 -1.14 -14.85 13.32
CA THR A 169 -0.01 -15.62 13.86
C THR A 169 1.09 -15.80 12.82
N ARG A 170 0.75 -16.20 11.59
CA ARG A 170 1.74 -16.37 10.51
C ARG A 170 2.49 -15.07 10.19
N LEU A 171 1.80 -13.94 10.10
CA LEU A 171 2.44 -12.64 9.86
C LEU A 171 3.41 -12.29 11.00
N LEU A 172 3.03 -12.53 12.25
CA LEU A 172 3.90 -12.28 13.40
C LEU A 172 5.10 -13.24 13.42
N GLU A 173 4.94 -14.50 13.00
CA GLU A 173 6.04 -15.48 12.84
C GLU A 173 7.03 -15.06 11.74
N GLN A 174 6.60 -14.22 10.80
CA GLN A 174 7.41 -13.62 9.73
C GLN A 174 8.01 -12.26 10.14
N ASP A 175 7.97 -11.92 11.43
CA ASP A 175 8.44 -10.64 11.97
C ASP A 175 7.74 -9.39 11.39
N GLU A 176 6.50 -9.55 10.92
CA GLU A 176 5.72 -8.46 10.38
C GLU A 176 5.14 -7.53 11.46
N LEU A 177 4.93 -6.28 11.08
CA LEU A 177 4.16 -5.32 11.87
C LEU A 177 2.69 -5.44 11.48
N VAL A 178 1.88 -5.99 12.38
CA VAL A 178 0.47 -6.30 12.12
C VAL A 178 -0.43 -5.31 12.84
N ALA A 179 -1.45 -4.81 12.17
CA ALA A 179 -2.48 -3.95 12.78
C ALA A 179 -3.84 -4.62 12.78
N VAL A 180 -4.54 -4.55 13.90
CA VAL A 180 -5.86 -5.11 14.11
C VAL A 180 -6.81 -4.11 14.78
N PHE A 181 -8.08 -4.15 14.34
CA PHE A 181 -9.15 -3.30 14.84
C PHE A 181 -10.25 -4.18 15.48
N PRO A 182 -10.14 -4.49 16.79
CA PRO A 182 -11.02 -5.50 17.42
C PRO A 182 -12.49 -5.11 17.50
N GLU A 183 -12.84 -3.82 17.36
CA GLU A 183 -14.21 -3.38 17.20
C GLU A 183 -14.87 -3.92 15.93
N GLY A 184 -14.06 -4.13 14.88
CA GLY A 184 -14.52 -4.61 13.58
C GLY A 184 -15.65 -3.72 13.01
N ILE A 185 -16.60 -4.35 12.35
CA ILE A 185 -17.72 -3.64 11.71
C ILE A 185 -18.58 -2.78 12.68
N LYS A 186 -18.57 -3.12 13.96
CA LYS A 186 -19.29 -2.31 14.97
C LYS A 186 -18.61 -0.97 15.21
N GLY A 187 -17.29 -0.93 15.11
CA GLY A 187 -16.51 0.30 15.20
C GLY A 187 -16.74 1.19 13.98
N SER A 188 -16.58 0.65 12.80
CA SER A 188 -16.72 1.40 11.54
C SER A 188 -18.17 1.83 11.25
N GLY A 189 -19.17 1.10 11.74
CA GLY A 189 -20.59 1.41 11.55
C GLY A 189 -21.20 2.32 12.62
N LYS A 190 -20.40 2.92 13.52
CA LYS A 190 -20.93 3.80 14.58
C LYS A 190 -21.68 5.02 14.03
N PRO A 191 -22.89 5.32 14.51
CA PRO A 191 -23.57 6.57 14.21
C PRO A 191 -22.80 7.76 14.80
N PHE A 192 -22.92 8.93 14.19
CA PHE A 192 -22.20 10.14 14.61
C PHE A 192 -22.40 10.49 16.10
N GLY A 193 -23.58 10.20 16.67
CA GLY A 193 -23.87 10.42 18.09
C GLY A 193 -23.03 9.54 19.04
N GLU A 194 -22.51 8.42 18.55
CA GLU A 194 -21.66 7.49 19.32
C GLU A 194 -20.16 7.63 19.00
N ARG A 195 -19.79 8.64 18.24
CA ARG A 195 -18.38 8.92 17.99
C ARG A 195 -17.61 9.08 19.30
N TYR A 196 -16.33 8.71 19.29
CA TYR A 196 -15.45 8.71 20.46
C TYR A 196 -15.82 7.70 21.58
N ARG A 197 -16.79 6.82 21.35
CA ARG A 197 -17.10 5.71 22.26
C ARG A 197 -16.60 4.41 21.65
N LEU A 198 -15.84 3.65 22.44
CA LEU A 198 -15.44 2.31 22.04
C LEU A 198 -16.66 1.40 22.02
N GLN A 199 -16.78 0.62 20.96
CA GLN A 199 -17.74 -0.48 20.91
C GLN A 199 -17.12 -1.74 21.53
N ARG A 200 -17.96 -2.64 21.99
CA ARG A 200 -17.50 -3.89 22.59
C ARG A 200 -16.69 -4.69 21.55
N PHE A 201 -15.48 -5.05 21.90
CA PHE A 201 -14.66 -5.96 21.13
C PHE A 201 -15.37 -7.32 21.04
N GLY A 202 -15.75 -7.70 19.83
CA GLY A 202 -16.57 -8.89 19.63
C GLY A 202 -15.82 -10.21 19.80
N ARG A 203 -14.49 -10.17 19.73
CA ARG A 203 -13.64 -11.38 19.75
C ARG A 203 -12.34 -11.09 20.49
N GLY A 204 -12.00 -11.96 21.45
CA GLY A 204 -10.74 -11.90 22.20
C GLY A 204 -9.53 -12.49 21.45
N GLY A 205 -9.70 -12.94 20.20
CA GLY A 205 -8.64 -13.65 19.46
C GLY A 205 -7.36 -12.86 19.27
N PHE A 206 -7.43 -11.53 19.20
CA PHE A 206 -6.22 -10.72 19.12
C PHE A 206 -5.36 -10.79 20.40
N VAL A 207 -5.98 -10.98 21.57
CA VAL A 207 -5.25 -11.17 22.84
C VAL A 207 -4.54 -12.51 22.83
N GLU A 208 -5.23 -13.56 22.37
CA GLU A 208 -4.63 -14.89 22.24
C GLU A 208 -3.42 -14.87 21.29
N VAL A 209 -3.54 -14.20 20.15
CA VAL A 209 -2.44 -14.02 19.19
C VAL A 209 -1.29 -13.23 19.80
N ALA A 210 -1.56 -12.18 20.58
CA ALA A 210 -0.54 -11.36 21.22
C ALA A 210 0.22 -12.08 22.36
N LEU A 211 -0.35 -13.13 22.93
CA LEU A 211 0.25 -13.90 24.02
C LEU A 211 1.08 -15.11 23.54
N ARG A 212 1.07 -15.42 22.26
CA ARG A 212 1.88 -16.46 21.62
C ARG A 212 3.19 -15.92 21.09
#